data_9f6af3a48c5f1dcc949f0f645282e958
#
_entry.id   9f6af3a48c5f1dcc949f0f645282e958
#
_cell.length_a   1.000
_cell.length_b   1.000
_cell.length_c   1.000
_cell.angle_alpha   90.00
_cell.angle_beta   90.00
_cell.angle_gamma   90.00
#
_symmetry.space_group_name_H-M   'P 1'
#
loop_
_entity.id
_entity.type
_entity.pdbx_description
1 polymer ?
#
loop_
_entity_poly.entity_id
_entity_poly.type
_entity_poly.pdbx_seq_one_letter_code
_entity_poly.pdbx_strand_id
1 'polypeptide(L)'
;MLLPRKIVFFLLLFVGLSLYAQQNCFISSYVRGNFYNRGRISAESLRASDDLIFLNVRPNKDGSLSFENPRIFENGKGVTSWEELIKSVRADVKGTKTKLRLGAASGEWKAMVADEAARV
;
A
#
# COMPACT_ATOMS: atom_id res chain seq x y z
N MET A 1 34.75 -29.13 -21.51
CA MET A 1 34.06 -30.18 -20.75
C MET A 1 32.57 -29.90 -20.80
N LEU A 2 31.80 -30.73 -21.47
CA LEU A 2 30.36 -30.55 -21.60
C LEU A 2 29.69 -31.15 -20.36
N LEU A 3 28.80 -30.34 -19.72
CA LEU A 3 27.98 -30.80 -18.63
C LEU A 3 27.05 -31.91 -19.10
N PRO A 4 26.85 -33.01 -18.32
CA PRO A 4 25.95 -34.08 -18.67
C PRO A 4 24.55 -33.52 -18.93
N ARG A 5 23.94 -33.97 -20.01
CA ARG A 5 22.60 -33.50 -20.47
C ARG A 5 21.54 -33.50 -19.38
N LYS A 6 21.58 -34.45 -18.44
CA LYS A 6 20.68 -34.57 -17.27
C LYS A 6 20.89 -33.41 -16.28
N ILE A 7 22.10 -32.95 -16.04
CA ILE A 7 22.42 -31.83 -15.12
C ILE A 7 21.92 -30.52 -15.72
N VAL A 8 22.08 -30.30 -17.01
CA VAL A 8 21.56 -29.12 -17.70
C VAL A 8 20.04 -29.07 -17.63
N PHE A 9 19.35 -30.20 -17.81
CA PHE A 9 17.90 -30.29 -17.72
C PHE A 9 17.41 -29.96 -16.29
N PHE A 10 18.04 -30.48 -15.25
CA PHE A 10 17.71 -30.17 -13.85
C PHE A 10 17.92 -28.69 -13.52
N LEU A 11 19.04 -28.09 -13.98
CA LEU A 11 19.29 -26.65 -13.79
C LEU A 11 18.23 -25.77 -14.46
N LEU A 12 17.84 -26.08 -15.69
CA LEU A 12 16.79 -25.36 -16.39
C LEU A 12 15.42 -25.51 -15.72
N LEU A 13 15.10 -26.69 -15.20
CA LEU A 13 13.88 -26.91 -14.44
C LEU A 13 13.84 -26.08 -13.14
N PHE A 14 14.97 -26.01 -12.41
CA PHE A 14 15.08 -25.26 -11.16
C PHE A 14 14.95 -23.75 -11.39
N VAL A 15 15.59 -23.22 -12.45
CA VAL A 15 15.48 -21.82 -12.85
C VAL A 15 14.05 -21.50 -13.28
N GLY A 16 13.41 -22.37 -14.04
CA GLY A 16 12.02 -22.21 -14.46
C GLY A 16 11.03 -22.17 -13.30
N LEU A 17 11.19 -23.05 -12.30
CA LEU A 17 10.36 -23.06 -11.09
C LEU A 17 10.58 -21.81 -10.23
N SER A 18 11.83 -21.34 -10.12
CA SER A 18 12.12 -20.11 -9.36
C SER A 18 11.53 -18.86 -10.01
N LEU A 19 11.57 -18.75 -11.33
CA LEU A 19 10.94 -17.66 -12.08
C LEU A 19 9.41 -17.69 -11.97
N TYR A 20 8.81 -18.89 -12.00
CA TYR A 20 7.37 -19.05 -11.87
C TYR A 20 6.88 -18.68 -10.46
N ALA A 21 7.62 -19.04 -9.41
CA ALA A 21 7.30 -18.68 -8.03
C ALA A 21 7.37 -17.16 -7.78
N GLN A 22 8.27 -16.45 -8.45
CA GLN A 22 8.37 -14.99 -8.33
C GLN A 22 7.22 -14.24 -9.03
N GLN A 23 6.59 -14.83 -10.04
CA GLN A 23 5.51 -14.17 -10.82
C GLN A 23 4.15 -14.16 -10.13
N ASN A 24 3.94 -14.97 -9.09
CA ASN A 24 2.63 -15.16 -8.45
C ASN A 24 2.54 -14.61 -7.01
N CYS A 25 3.53 -13.86 -6.54
CA CYS A 25 3.48 -13.24 -5.23
C CYS A 25 2.85 -11.84 -5.33
N PHE A 26 1.66 -11.66 -4.74
CA PHE A 26 1.01 -10.35 -4.63
C PHE A 26 1.36 -9.73 -3.28
N ILE A 27 1.92 -8.52 -3.30
CA ILE A 27 2.36 -7.81 -2.11
C ILE A 27 1.41 -6.64 -1.85
N SER A 28 0.65 -6.74 -0.76
CA SER A 28 -0.17 -5.65 -0.24
C SER A 28 0.49 -5.04 1.00
N SER A 29 0.72 -3.74 0.98
CA SER A 29 1.41 -3.03 2.05
C SER A 29 0.53 -1.97 2.69
N TYR A 30 0.43 -2.02 4.02
CA TYR A 30 -0.22 -0.96 4.80
C TYR A 30 0.80 0.14 5.11
N VAL A 31 0.49 1.35 4.71
CA VAL A 31 1.36 2.51 4.86
C VAL A 31 0.74 3.53 5.80
N ARG A 32 1.43 3.89 6.86
CA ARG A 32 1.00 5.03 7.68
C ARG A 32 1.38 6.34 6.99
N GLY A 33 0.40 7.18 6.72
CA GLY A 33 0.61 8.45 6.04
C GLY A 33 1.61 9.36 6.75
N ASN A 34 1.64 9.34 8.08
CA ASN A 34 2.64 10.09 8.86
C ASN A 34 4.08 9.58 8.68
N PHE A 35 4.28 8.28 8.47
CA PHE A 35 5.61 7.74 8.20
C PHE A 35 6.08 8.11 6.81
N TYR A 36 5.19 8.05 5.84
CA TYR A 36 5.48 8.53 4.49
C TYR A 36 5.85 10.02 4.50
N ASN A 37 5.02 10.85 5.12
CA ASN A 37 5.22 12.29 5.17
C ASN A 37 6.51 12.71 5.88
N ARG A 38 6.98 11.90 6.83
CA ARG A 38 8.27 12.11 7.50
C ARG A 38 9.47 11.53 6.77
N GLY A 39 9.29 10.99 5.56
CA GLY A 39 10.35 10.39 4.75
C GLY A 39 10.92 9.09 5.33
N ARG A 40 10.13 8.36 6.13
CA ARG A 40 10.55 7.09 6.73
C ARG A 40 10.35 5.88 5.82
N ILE A 41 9.73 6.08 4.67
CA ILE A 41 9.46 5.02 3.68
C ILE A 41 10.10 5.47 2.36
N SER A 42 10.94 4.62 1.80
CA SER A 42 11.59 4.91 0.52
C SER A 42 10.65 4.67 -0.66
N ALA A 43 10.86 5.41 -1.75
CA ALA A 43 10.14 5.19 -2.99
C ALA A 43 10.35 3.76 -3.53
N GLU A 44 11.53 3.19 -3.34
CA GLU A 44 11.83 1.81 -3.70
C GLU A 44 10.92 0.81 -2.98
N SER A 45 10.74 0.98 -1.66
CA SER A 45 9.83 0.14 -0.87
C SER A 45 8.37 0.25 -1.34
N LEU A 46 7.93 1.45 -1.72
CA LEU A 46 6.58 1.66 -2.25
C LEU A 46 6.41 0.97 -3.61
N ARG A 47 7.41 1.08 -4.48
CA ARG A 47 7.41 0.48 -5.83
C ARG A 47 7.44 -1.06 -5.82
N ALA A 48 7.92 -1.66 -4.75
CA ALA A 48 7.95 -3.12 -4.57
C ALA A 48 6.57 -3.73 -4.24
N SER A 49 5.57 -2.90 -3.95
CA SER A 49 4.22 -3.36 -3.60
C SER A 49 3.28 -3.31 -4.80
N ASP A 50 2.38 -4.29 -4.89
CA ASP A 50 1.29 -4.31 -5.89
C ASP A 50 0.12 -3.44 -5.44
N ASP A 51 -0.09 -3.35 -4.12
CA ASP A 51 -1.18 -2.59 -3.51
C ASP A 51 -0.65 -1.83 -2.29
N LEU A 52 -0.87 -0.52 -2.26
CA LEU A 52 -0.53 0.36 -1.14
C LEU A 52 -1.81 0.88 -0.49
N ILE A 53 -2.01 0.53 0.76
CA ILE A 53 -3.18 0.95 1.53
C ILE A 53 -2.73 1.99 2.55
N PHE A 54 -3.04 3.25 2.29
CA PHE A 54 -2.70 4.35 3.19
C PHE A 54 -3.70 4.47 4.34
N LEU A 55 -3.20 4.46 5.55
CA LEU A 55 -3.96 4.68 6.77
C LEU A 55 -3.79 6.12 7.24
N ASN A 56 -4.82 6.78 7.71
CA ASN A 56 -6.18 6.31 7.79
C ASN A 56 -7.16 7.47 7.63
N VAL A 57 -8.23 7.22 6.93
CA VAL A 57 -9.45 8.01 7.04
C VAL A 57 -10.31 7.44 8.18
N ARG A 58 -11.16 8.25 8.79
CA ARG A 58 -11.96 7.85 9.95
C ARG A 58 -13.44 7.80 9.59
N PRO A 59 -14.15 6.70 9.86
CA PRO A 59 -15.58 6.69 9.72
C PRO A 59 -16.24 7.48 10.85
N ASN A 60 -17.26 8.25 10.49
CA ASN A 60 -18.14 8.94 11.41
C ASN A 60 -19.35 8.06 11.73
N LYS A 61 -20.11 8.47 12.75
CA LYS A 61 -21.33 7.77 13.19
C LYS A 61 -22.35 7.57 12.07
N ASP A 62 -22.51 8.55 11.20
CA ASP A 62 -23.46 8.55 10.08
C ASP A 62 -22.98 7.76 8.83
N GLY A 63 -21.84 7.11 8.91
CA GLY A 63 -21.24 6.36 7.80
C GLY A 63 -20.39 7.19 6.84
N SER A 64 -20.37 8.53 7.00
CA SER A 64 -19.46 9.37 6.23
C SER A 64 -18.00 9.14 6.64
N LEU A 65 -17.06 9.55 5.79
CA LEU A 65 -15.62 9.45 6.06
C LEU A 65 -15.04 10.82 6.36
N SER A 66 -14.37 10.94 7.50
CA SER A 66 -13.56 12.11 7.81
C SER A 66 -12.13 11.91 7.28
N PHE A 67 -11.68 12.88 6.48
CA PHE A 67 -10.33 13.00 6.00
C PHE A 67 -9.46 13.86 6.93
N GLU A 68 -10.04 14.45 7.96
CA GLU A 68 -9.32 15.22 8.95
C GLU A 68 -8.50 14.31 9.86
N ASN A 69 -7.22 14.27 9.63
CA ASN A 69 -6.28 13.55 10.48
C ASN A 69 -4.98 14.35 10.59
N PRO A 70 -4.94 15.36 11.48
CA PRO A 70 -3.79 16.24 11.63
C PRO A 70 -2.51 15.49 11.96
N ARG A 71 -2.58 14.34 12.66
CA ARG A 71 -1.41 13.54 13.01
C ARG A 71 -0.64 13.02 11.80
N ILE A 72 -1.28 12.91 10.63
CA ILE A 72 -0.60 12.48 9.40
C ILE A 72 0.34 13.55 8.92
N PHE A 73 -0.06 14.82 9.07
CA PHE A 73 0.64 15.99 8.53
C PHE A 73 1.49 16.73 9.55
N GLU A 74 1.35 16.38 10.84
CA GLU A 74 2.18 16.96 11.91
C GLU A 74 3.67 16.66 11.69
N ASN A 75 4.50 17.72 11.78
CA ASN A 75 5.95 17.63 11.65
C ASN A 75 6.44 16.96 10.35
N GLY A 76 5.60 16.91 9.33
CA GLY A 76 5.97 16.41 8.00
C GLY A 76 6.71 17.46 7.19
N LYS A 77 7.51 17.01 6.24
CA LYS A 77 8.24 17.88 5.32
C LYS A 77 7.39 18.10 4.05
N GLY A 78 6.64 19.19 4.02
CA GLY A 78 6.08 19.74 2.81
C GLY A 78 4.71 19.23 2.35
N VAL A 79 4.21 18.10 2.86
CA VAL A 79 2.87 17.59 2.53
C VAL A 79 1.89 17.95 3.64
N THR A 80 0.85 18.71 3.31
CA THR A 80 -0.10 19.26 4.29
C THR A 80 -1.54 18.76 4.12
N SER A 81 -1.82 18.05 3.02
CA SER A 81 -3.14 17.51 2.71
C SER A 81 -3.07 16.10 2.13
N TRP A 82 -4.20 15.40 2.14
CA TRP A 82 -4.33 14.10 1.49
C TRP A 82 -4.11 14.17 -0.02
N GLU A 83 -4.54 15.24 -0.65
CA GLU A 83 -4.36 15.45 -2.09
C GLU A 83 -2.88 15.54 -2.47
N GLU A 84 -2.12 16.34 -1.72
CA GLU A 84 -0.67 16.46 -1.90
C GLU A 84 0.05 15.14 -1.62
N LEU A 85 -0.37 14.41 -0.57
CA LEU A 85 0.19 13.10 -0.23
C LEU A 85 -0.03 12.11 -1.37
N ILE A 86 -1.25 12.00 -1.88
CA ILE A 86 -1.59 11.11 -2.99
C ILE A 86 -0.81 11.49 -4.25
N LYS A 87 -0.69 12.77 -4.56
CA LYS A 87 0.09 13.26 -5.69
C LYS A 87 1.57 12.88 -5.57
N SER A 88 2.14 13.04 -4.39
CA SER A 88 3.53 12.66 -4.10
C SER A 88 3.75 11.15 -4.25
N VAL A 89 2.87 10.33 -3.66
CA VAL A 89 2.97 8.87 -3.77
C VAL A 89 2.82 8.40 -5.21
N ARG A 90 1.90 8.98 -5.98
CA ARG A 90 1.75 8.68 -7.41
C ARG A 90 3.00 8.99 -8.21
N ALA A 91 3.72 10.05 -7.86
CA ALA A 91 5.01 10.37 -8.46
C ALA A 91 6.07 9.31 -8.11
N ASP A 92 6.12 8.87 -6.85
CA ASP A 92 7.07 7.86 -6.39
C ASP A 92 6.87 6.50 -7.07
N VAL A 93 5.62 6.09 -7.30
CA VAL A 93 5.29 4.80 -7.93
C VAL A 93 5.07 4.89 -9.43
N LYS A 94 5.38 6.01 -10.06
CA LYS A 94 5.22 6.22 -11.50
C LYS A 94 5.93 5.13 -12.31
N GLY A 95 5.25 4.59 -13.31
CA GLY A 95 5.78 3.53 -14.16
C GLY A 95 5.65 2.11 -13.58
N THR A 96 5.03 1.95 -12.41
CA THR A 96 4.67 0.65 -11.83
C THR A 96 3.19 0.34 -12.02
N LYS A 97 2.78 -0.89 -11.69
CA LYS A 97 1.37 -1.31 -11.63
C LYS A 97 0.76 -1.13 -10.23
N THR A 98 1.48 -0.49 -9.31
CA THR A 98 1.09 -0.30 -7.92
C THR A 98 -0.25 0.44 -7.81
N LYS A 99 -1.21 -0.17 -7.14
CA LYS A 99 -2.52 0.43 -6.84
C LYS A 99 -2.44 1.23 -5.55
N LEU A 100 -3.15 2.35 -5.50
CA LEU A 100 -3.27 3.18 -4.30
C LEU A 100 -4.68 3.10 -3.74
N ARG A 101 -4.79 2.85 -2.44
CA ARG A 101 -6.05 2.80 -1.70
C ARG A 101 -5.95 3.63 -0.43
N LEU A 102 -7.09 4.12 0.03
CA LEU A 102 -7.23 4.71 1.37
C LEU A 102 -7.90 3.68 2.26
N GLY A 103 -7.28 3.38 3.39
CA GLY A 103 -7.82 2.50 4.40
C GLY A 103 -8.53 3.29 5.49
N ALA A 104 -9.73 2.87 5.87
CA ALA A 104 -10.44 3.42 7.01
C ALA A 104 -10.06 2.65 8.28
N ALA A 105 -9.61 3.36 9.30
CA ALA A 105 -9.23 2.79 10.58
C ALA A 105 -9.48 3.79 11.72
N SER A 106 -9.70 3.30 12.92
CA SER A 106 -10.11 4.14 14.06
C SER A 106 -11.46 4.81 13.82
N GLY A 107 -11.81 5.85 14.59
CA GLY A 107 -13.07 6.55 14.41
C GLY A 107 -14.23 5.86 15.13
N GLU A 108 -15.44 6.10 14.63
CA GLU A 108 -16.68 5.76 15.33
C GLU A 108 -17.36 4.48 14.81
N TRP A 109 -16.57 3.43 14.52
CA TRP A 109 -17.08 2.18 13.96
C TRP A 109 -18.26 1.58 14.74
N LYS A 110 -18.18 1.55 16.09
CA LYS A 110 -19.25 1.01 16.93
C LYS A 110 -20.53 1.84 16.80
N ALA A 111 -20.41 3.16 16.84
CA ALA A 111 -21.53 4.07 16.70
C ALA A 111 -22.12 3.99 15.28
N MET A 112 -21.29 3.91 14.26
CA MET A 112 -21.72 3.75 12.88
C MET A 112 -22.51 2.44 12.66
N VAL A 113 -22.02 1.32 13.21
CA VAL A 113 -22.71 0.02 13.06
C VAL A 113 -24.03 -0.01 13.82
N ALA A 114 -24.14 0.73 14.94
CA ALA A 114 -25.36 0.85 15.72
C ALA A 114 -26.37 1.83 15.10
N ASP A 115 -25.95 2.72 14.22
CA ASP A 115 -26.80 3.72 13.58
C ASP A 115 -27.54 3.11 12.39
N GLU A 116 -28.85 3.17 12.40
CA GLU A 116 -29.69 2.61 11.33
C GLU A 116 -29.50 3.34 10.00
N ALA A 117 -29.26 4.65 10.04
CA ALA A 117 -29.03 5.47 8.85
C ALA A 117 -27.72 5.15 8.14
N ALA A 118 -26.73 4.66 8.86
CA ALA A 118 -25.42 4.28 8.30
C ALA A 118 -25.41 2.90 7.62
N ARG A 119 -26.52 2.14 7.74
CA ARG A 119 -26.64 0.78 7.20
C ARG A 119 -27.34 0.70 5.84
N VAL A 120 -27.77 1.80 5.31
CA VAL A 120 -28.50 1.89 4.03
C VAL A 120 -27.56 2.02 2.84
#